data_535549f19ff2d19ee0822cf129d944ad
#
_entry.id   535549f19ff2d19ee0822cf129d944ad
#
_cell.length_a   1.000
_cell.length_b   1.000
_cell.length_c   1.000
_cell.angle_alpha   90.00
_cell.angle_beta   90.00
_cell.angle_gamma   90.00
#
_symmetry.space_group_name_H-M   'P 1'
#
loop_
_entity.id
_entity.type
_entity.pdbx_description
1 polymer ?
#
loop_
_entity_poly.entity_id
_entity_poly.type
_entity_poly.pdbx_seq_one_letter_code
_entity_poly.pdbx_strand_id
1 'polypeptide(L)'
;MIFVPRAYQELMIEHALRWPRCAIFADMGLGKTSAMLYAESCLQLVEPAPTLVIAPRRVALSVWPGEVKKFSNLSGIKVSAIIGNRKERLAALDGKRADIYTVNYENLPWILNECRHRKRWPFSKVIADESTRLKGFRLRGGGKRARTIAAVAHTHIKHWINLTGTPAPNGIIDLWGSFWFIDAGKRLGRTFTSYKDRFFHLNYDGTISPNENARQQIEFQLKDICLSIRAEDWFPVEKPVFTNIEVELPAKAMLQYREMETKMFTEIAGNKLDAMSAANSTLKCLQIANGAAYVNQEDAYGEQVSRRGPREFVEVHNAKLVALESIYEEAAGNPLIVAYHFRSDLARLRAKFPDACTLDDKHFPGQGTYKNVEEAWNAGLIKMLLMHPASGGHGLNLQDGGHRLVYFGHWWNLEERLQILERIGPVRQKQSGYNRLVYVYNIIARGTVDELIIARMDQKKEVQDLLREAMAKKPRA
;
A
#
# COMPACT_ATOMS: atom_id res chain seq x y z
N MET A 1 23.71 -15.62 -7.69
CA MET A 1 22.56 -16.56 -7.85
C MET A 1 21.98 -16.35 -9.24
N ILE A 2 21.58 -17.40 -9.94
CA ILE A 2 20.86 -17.29 -11.23
C ILE A 2 19.36 -17.16 -10.94
N PHE A 3 18.67 -16.23 -11.58
CA PHE A 3 17.21 -16.19 -11.55
C PHE A 3 16.65 -17.27 -12.49
N VAL A 4 15.94 -18.22 -11.91
CA VAL A 4 15.13 -19.21 -12.62
C VAL A 4 13.69 -18.92 -12.29
N PRO A 5 12.85 -18.53 -13.27
CA PRO A 5 11.44 -18.25 -13.00
C PRO A 5 10.74 -19.49 -12.44
N ARG A 6 9.90 -19.30 -11.45
CA ARG A 6 8.94 -20.32 -11.00
C ARG A 6 7.75 -20.34 -11.95
N ALA A 7 7.02 -21.43 -12.04
CA ALA A 7 5.89 -21.57 -12.98
C ALA A 7 4.90 -20.40 -12.97
N TYR A 8 4.56 -19.86 -11.80
CA TYR A 8 3.70 -18.67 -11.71
C TYR A 8 4.40 -17.38 -12.19
N GLN A 9 5.72 -17.29 -12.10
CA GLN A 9 6.50 -16.17 -12.63
C GLN A 9 6.62 -16.27 -14.16
N GLU A 10 6.72 -17.48 -14.71
CA GLU A 10 6.65 -17.72 -16.15
C GLU A 10 5.33 -17.19 -16.73
N LEU A 11 4.20 -17.45 -16.07
CA LEU A 11 2.92 -16.88 -16.49
C LEU A 11 2.91 -15.33 -16.48
N MET A 12 3.56 -14.69 -15.49
CA MET A 12 3.68 -13.23 -15.45
C MET A 12 4.53 -12.72 -16.62
N ILE A 13 5.66 -13.40 -16.89
CA ILE A 13 6.59 -13.06 -17.97
C ILE A 13 5.89 -13.22 -19.33
N GLU A 14 5.28 -14.37 -19.58
CA GLU A 14 4.54 -14.63 -20.81
C GLU A 14 3.43 -13.62 -21.04
N HIS A 15 2.66 -13.27 -19.99
CA HIS A 15 1.59 -12.30 -20.08
C HIS A 15 2.12 -10.90 -20.44
N ALA A 16 3.22 -10.46 -19.81
CA ALA A 16 3.86 -9.18 -20.08
C ALA A 16 4.46 -9.10 -21.49
N LEU A 17 5.00 -10.21 -22.01
CA LEU A 17 5.54 -10.30 -23.38
C LEU A 17 4.43 -10.36 -24.44
N ARG A 18 3.35 -11.06 -24.13
CA ARG A 18 2.20 -11.23 -25.07
C ARG A 18 1.38 -9.96 -25.22
N TRP A 19 1.15 -9.23 -24.12
CA TRP A 19 0.26 -8.07 -24.08
C TRP A 19 1.04 -6.79 -23.83
N PRO A 20 1.24 -5.95 -24.85
CA PRO A 20 1.98 -4.69 -24.67
C PRO A 20 1.38 -3.79 -23.59
N ARG A 21 0.06 -3.92 -23.35
CA ARG A 21 -0.66 -3.14 -22.35
C ARG A 21 -1.55 -4.07 -21.54
N CYS A 22 -1.17 -4.32 -20.28
CA CYS A 22 -1.82 -5.33 -19.46
C CYS A 22 -1.77 -4.99 -17.96
N ALA A 23 -2.49 -5.77 -17.17
CA ALA A 23 -2.43 -5.76 -15.71
C ALA A 23 -2.02 -7.13 -15.17
N ILE A 24 -1.14 -7.13 -14.18
CA ILE A 24 -0.72 -8.32 -13.44
C ILE A 24 -1.05 -8.08 -11.96
N PHE A 25 -2.02 -8.85 -11.46
CA PHE A 25 -2.44 -8.87 -10.07
C PHE A 25 -1.79 -10.06 -9.39
N ALA A 26 -0.67 -9.85 -8.75
CA ALA A 26 0.03 -10.93 -8.07
C ALA A 26 0.24 -10.58 -6.59
N ASP A 27 0.03 -11.57 -5.72
CA ASP A 27 0.25 -11.40 -4.29
C ASP A 27 1.65 -10.87 -3.99
N MET A 28 1.76 -10.22 -2.85
CA MET A 28 3.05 -9.76 -2.36
C MET A 28 3.95 -10.96 -2.08
N GLY A 29 5.26 -10.78 -2.26
CA GLY A 29 6.21 -11.87 -2.07
C GLY A 29 6.36 -12.84 -3.25
N LEU A 30 5.52 -12.75 -4.29
CA LEU A 30 5.63 -13.63 -5.47
C LEU A 30 6.73 -13.22 -6.48
N GLY A 31 7.57 -12.24 -6.14
CA GLY A 31 8.70 -11.86 -6.98
C GLY A 31 8.31 -11.16 -8.28
N LYS A 32 7.27 -10.31 -8.27
CA LYS A 32 6.86 -9.48 -9.41
C LYS A 32 8.03 -8.74 -10.04
N THR A 33 8.86 -8.12 -9.22
CA THR A 33 10.02 -7.32 -9.68
C THR A 33 10.99 -8.17 -10.49
N SER A 34 11.39 -9.34 -10.00
CA SER A 34 12.33 -10.24 -10.70
C SER A 34 11.72 -10.78 -11.99
N ALA A 35 10.42 -11.14 -11.99
CA ALA A 35 9.71 -11.57 -13.19
C ALA A 35 9.67 -10.46 -14.26
N MET A 36 9.39 -9.21 -13.85
CA MET A 36 9.38 -8.08 -14.79
C MET A 36 10.78 -7.69 -15.27
N LEU A 37 11.81 -7.80 -14.45
CA LEU A 37 13.20 -7.63 -14.88
C LEU A 37 13.58 -8.65 -15.96
N TYR A 38 13.15 -9.90 -15.78
CA TYR A 38 13.38 -10.95 -16.78
C TYR A 38 12.59 -10.68 -18.07
N ALA A 39 11.31 -10.31 -17.97
CA ALA A 39 10.50 -9.91 -19.13
C ALA A 39 11.14 -8.73 -19.88
N GLU A 40 11.64 -7.72 -19.13
CA GLU A 40 12.31 -6.57 -19.71
C GLU A 40 13.63 -6.97 -20.39
N SER A 41 14.41 -7.91 -19.85
CA SER A 41 15.61 -8.41 -20.52
C SER A 41 15.30 -9.03 -21.89
N CYS A 42 14.18 -9.74 -22.01
CA CYS A 42 13.70 -10.25 -23.29
C CYS A 42 13.23 -9.14 -24.25
N LEU A 43 12.47 -8.16 -23.72
CA LEU A 43 11.97 -7.02 -24.51
C LEU A 43 13.10 -6.14 -25.04
N GLN A 44 14.19 -5.97 -24.28
CA GLN A 44 15.34 -5.17 -24.72
C GLN A 44 16.07 -5.78 -25.94
N LEU A 45 15.95 -7.09 -26.17
CA LEU A 45 16.48 -7.74 -27.35
C LEU A 45 15.71 -7.40 -28.64
N VAL A 46 14.41 -7.15 -28.50
CA VAL A 46 13.49 -6.90 -29.63
C VAL A 46 13.24 -5.41 -29.80
N GLU A 47 13.05 -4.69 -28.70
CA GLU A 47 12.78 -3.25 -28.67
C GLU A 47 13.71 -2.57 -27.67
N PRO A 48 14.93 -2.19 -28.06
CA PRO A 48 15.97 -1.62 -27.19
C PRO A 48 15.66 -0.15 -26.84
N ALA A 49 14.62 0.08 -26.05
CA ALA A 49 14.19 1.39 -25.58
C ALA A 49 14.12 1.43 -24.05
N PRO A 50 14.43 2.56 -23.41
CA PRO A 50 14.38 2.66 -21.96
C PRO A 50 12.97 2.45 -21.41
N THR A 51 12.89 1.74 -20.29
CA THR A 51 11.66 1.51 -19.52
C THR A 51 11.62 2.44 -18.31
N LEU A 52 10.48 3.09 -18.09
CA LEU A 52 10.22 3.86 -16.89
C LEU A 52 9.40 3.01 -15.90
N VAL A 53 10.00 2.70 -14.76
CA VAL A 53 9.30 2.07 -13.64
C VAL A 53 8.82 3.15 -12.68
N ILE A 54 7.53 3.24 -12.51
CA ILE A 54 6.89 4.14 -11.54
C ILE A 54 6.54 3.30 -10.32
N ALA A 55 7.14 3.60 -9.17
CA ALA A 55 6.99 2.80 -7.97
C ALA A 55 6.96 3.66 -6.70
N PRO A 56 6.56 3.14 -5.53
CA PRO A 56 6.78 3.80 -4.26
C PRO A 56 8.27 4.13 -4.05
N ARG A 57 8.55 5.25 -3.36
CA ARG A 57 9.92 5.80 -3.26
C ARG A 57 10.98 4.76 -2.89
N ARG A 58 10.74 3.96 -1.84
CA ARG A 58 11.68 2.94 -1.38
C ARG A 58 11.88 1.83 -2.43
N VAL A 59 10.79 1.40 -3.07
CA VAL A 59 10.83 0.38 -4.13
C VAL A 59 11.64 0.88 -5.32
N ALA A 60 11.39 2.11 -5.76
CA ALA A 60 12.13 2.74 -6.85
C ALA A 60 13.61 2.95 -6.55
N LEU A 61 13.96 3.28 -5.28
CA LEU A 61 15.33 3.57 -4.88
C LEU A 61 16.17 2.32 -4.65
N SER A 62 15.61 1.28 -4.05
CA SER A 62 16.39 0.14 -3.53
C SER A 62 15.95 -1.23 -4.05
N VAL A 63 14.64 -1.49 -4.22
CA VAL A 63 14.18 -2.84 -4.58
C VAL A 63 14.54 -3.18 -6.03
N TRP A 64 14.15 -2.36 -6.99
CA TRP A 64 14.47 -2.59 -8.40
C TRP A 64 15.98 -2.65 -8.68
N PRO A 65 16.81 -1.71 -8.19
CA PRO A 65 18.26 -1.81 -8.34
C PRO A 65 18.88 -2.99 -7.57
N GLY A 66 18.29 -3.38 -6.43
CA GLY A 66 18.77 -4.48 -5.60
C GLY A 66 18.54 -5.86 -6.23
N GLU A 67 17.36 -6.07 -6.83
CA GLU A 67 17.03 -7.34 -7.49
C GLU A 67 17.93 -7.63 -8.69
N VAL A 68 18.31 -6.60 -9.47
CA VAL A 68 19.29 -6.77 -10.56
C VAL A 68 20.63 -7.27 -10.03
N LYS A 69 21.10 -6.76 -8.89
CA LYS A 69 22.38 -7.17 -8.29
C LYS A 69 22.33 -8.56 -7.69
N LYS A 70 21.15 -9.03 -7.29
CA LYS A 70 20.96 -10.33 -6.65
C LYS A 70 21.13 -11.49 -7.64
N PHE A 71 20.76 -11.28 -8.90
CA PHE A 71 20.75 -12.33 -9.91
C PHE A 71 21.78 -12.08 -11.02
N SER A 72 22.71 -13.03 -11.22
CA SER A 72 23.81 -12.90 -12.17
C SER A 72 23.35 -12.80 -13.63
N ASN A 73 22.28 -13.51 -14.01
CA ASN A 73 21.72 -13.44 -15.36
C ASN A 73 20.88 -12.18 -15.64
N LEU A 74 20.60 -11.37 -14.63
CA LEU A 74 19.96 -10.06 -14.77
C LEU A 74 20.97 -8.90 -14.59
N SER A 75 22.19 -9.16 -14.18
CA SER A 75 23.21 -8.16 -13.86
C SER A 75 23.64 -7.28 -15.05
N GLY A 76 23.33 -7.70 -16.28
CA GLY A 76 23.52 -6.90 -17.48
C GLY A 76 22.56 -5.71 -17.61
N ILE A 77 21.42 -5.74 -16.92
CA ILE A 77 20.41 -4.67 -16.95
C ILE A 77 20.91 -3.47 -16.12
N LYS A 78 20.98 -2.32 -16.74
CA LYS A 78 21.38 -1.07 -16.07
C LYS A 78 20.14 -0.36 -15.54
N VAL A 79 20.12 -0.14 -14.22
CA VAL A 79 19.02 0.57 -13.55
C VAL A 79 19.52 1.91 -13.01
N SER A 80 18.81 3.00 -13.31
CA SER A 80 19.07 4.35 -12.80
C SER A 80 17.87 4.87 -12.02
N ALA A 81 18.06 5.26 -10.75
CA ALA A 81 16.99 5.74 -9.89
C ALA A 81 16.89 7.27 -9.93
N ILE A 82 15.80 7.80 -10.50
CA ILE A 82 15.49 9.25 -10.57
C ILE A 82 14.81 9.67 -9.24
N ILE A 83 15.59 9.62 -8.16
CA ILE A 83 15.14 9.86 -6.78
C ILE A 83 16.08 10.87 -6.12
N GLY A 84 15.62 11.55 -5.08
CA GLY A 84 16.41 12.48 -4.30
C GLY A 84 16.18 13.95 -4.68
N ASN A 85 17.18 14.80 -4.46
CA ASN A 85 17.14 16.23 -4.80
C ASN A 85 17.23 16.45 -6.31
N ARG A 86 17.09 17.71 -6.77
CA ARG A 86 17.10 18.02 -8.20
C ARG A 86 18.40 17.61 -8.89
N LYS A 87 19.56 17.83 -8.24
CA LYS A 87 20.89 17.50 -8.80
C LYS A 87 21.05 15.99 -8.99
N GLU A 88 20.64 15.22 -8.00
CA GLU A 88 20.66 13.74 -8.05
C GLU A 88 19.76 13.20 -9.17
N ARG A 89 18.55 13.73 -9.31
CA ARG A 89 17.62 13.31 -10.37
C ARG A 89 18.12 13.66 -11.77
N LEU A 90 18.74 14.83 -11.95
CA LEU A 90 19.36 15.20 -13.21
C LEU A 90 20.54 14.28 -13.53
N ALA A 91 21.42 14.03 -12.56
CA ALA A 91 22.54 13.11 -12.74
C ALA A 91 22.09 11.70 -13.12
N ALA A 92 20.97 11.22 -12.53
CA ALA A 92 20.38 9.93 -12.87
C ALA A 92 19.80 9.87 -14.30
N LEU A 93 19.23 10.98 -14.78
CA LEU A 93 18.64 11.11 -16.12
C LEU A 93 19.69 11.34 -17.22
N ASP A 94 20.77 12.09 -16.91
CA ASP A 94 21.82 12.50 -17.83
C ASP A 94 23.05 11.60 -17.82
N GLY A 95 23.13 10.70 -16.86
CA GLY A 95 24.23 9.75 -16.70
C GLY A 95 24.34 8.74 -17.83
N LYS A 96 25.11 7.69 -17.60
CA LYS A 96 25.20 6.57 -18.57
C LYS A 96 23.80 6.04 -18.86
N ARG A 97 23.48 5.84 -20.15
CA ARG A 97 22.20 5.29 -20.59
C ARG A 97 21.88 4.02 -19.80
N ALA A 98 20.72 4.02 -19.15
CA ALA A 98 20.18 2.86 -18.44
C ALA A 98 19.05 2.21 -19.26
N ASP A 99 18.85 0.92 -19.04
CA ASP A 99 17.77 0.16 -19.66
C ASP A 99 16.46 0.41 -18.93
N ILE A 100 16.55 0.59 -17.61
CA ILE A 100 15.44 0.87 -16.71
C ILE A 100 15.73 2.15 -15.91
N TYR A 101 14.78 3.05 -15.90
CA TYR A 101 14.76 4.21 -15.02
C TYR A 101 13.64 4.05 -14.01
N THR A 102 13.95 4.18 -12.73
CA THR A 102 12.94 4.12 -11.67
C THR A 102 12.62 5.49 -11.13
N VAL A 103 11.35 5.78 -10.88
CA VAL A 103 10.87 7.06 -10.36
C VAL A 103 9.72 6.85 -9.38
N ASN A 104 9.62 7.69 -8.34
CA ASN A 104 8.46 7.65 -7.47
C ASN A 104 7.29 8.50 -8.01
N TYR A 105 6.08 8.14 -7.64
CA TYR A 105 4.85 8.80 -8.10
C TYR A 105 4.86 10.32 -7.86
N GLU A 106 5.49 10.78 -6.78
CA GLU A 106 5.59 12.18 -6.42
C GLU A 106 6.45 12.99 -7.40
N ASN A 107 7.43 12.35 -8.05
CA ASN A 107 8.34 12.98 -9.01
C ASN A 107 7.82 12.96 -10.46
N LEU A 108 6.65 12.39 -10.74
CA LEU A 108 6.07 12.39 -12.09
C LEU A 108 5.88 13.79 -12.69
N PRO A 109 5.38 14.82 -11.94
CA PRO A 109 5.32 16.18 -12.48
C PRO A 109 6.69 16.75 -12.86
N TRP A 110 7.71 16.43 -12.07
CA TRP A 110 9.07 16.91 -12.33
C TRP A 110 9.65 16.29 -13.61
N ILE A 111 9.58 14.94 -13.75
CA ILE A 111 10.17 14.27 -14.94
C ILE A 111 9.47 14.68 -16.23
N LEU A 112 8.14 14.86 -16.20
CA LEU A 112 7.41 15.32 -17.38
C LEU A 112 7.84 16.73 -17.79
N ASN A 113 7.98 17.65 -16.82
CA ASN A 113 8.45 19.01 -17.10
C ASN A 113 9.88 18.99 -17.64
N GLU A 114 10.77 18.21 -17.07
CA GLU A 114 12.17 18.09 -17.52
C GLU A 114 12.23 17.55 -18.96
N CYS A 115 11.47 16.50 -19.28
CA CYS A 115 11.39 15.95 -20.63
C CYS A 115 10.78 16.93 -21.65
N ARG A 116 9.81 17.75 -21.22
CA ARG A 116 9.24 18.84 -22.06
C ARG A 116 10.26 19.93 -22.37
N HIS A 117 11.04 20.36 -21.37
CA HIS A 117 12.15 21.30 -21.58
C HIS A 117 13.17 20.79 -22.59
N ARG A 118 13.46 19.50 -22.53
CA ARG A 118 14.36 18.82 -23.47
C ARG A 118 13.72 18.48 -24.81
N LYS A 119 12.42 18.76 -24.98
CA LYS A 119 11.62 18.38 -26.16
C LYS A 119 11.74 16.89 -26.51
N ARG A 120 11.94 16.03 -25.50
CA ARG A 120 12.19 14.61 -25.69
C ARG A 120 11.57 13.80 -24.54
N TRP A 121 10.72 12.84 -24.90
CA TRP A 121 10.26 11.78 -23.99
C TRP A 121 10.99 10.48 -24.36
N PRO A 122 11.92 9.97 -23.54
CA PRO A 122 12.76 8.84 -23.94
C PRO A 122 12.15 7.47 -23.72
N PHE A 123 11.04 7.35 -22.96
CA PHE A 123 10.51 6.08 -22.49
C PHE A 123 9.38 5.60 -23.39
N SER A 124 9.55 4.44 -24.06
CA SER A 124 8.48 3.77 -24.83
C SER A 124 7.72 2.75 -24.00
N LYS A 125 8.28 2.34 -22.86
CA LYS A 125 7.75 1.31 -21.96
C LYS A 125 7.56 1.88 -20.56
N VAL A 126 6.46 1.52 -19.89
CA VAL A 126 6.17 1.90 -18.50
C VAL A 126 5.72 0.67 -17.71
N ILE A 127 6.25 0.51 -16.52
CA ILE A 127 5.77 -0.43 -15.50
C ILE A 127 5.30 0.41 -14.31
N ALA A 128 4.01 0.37 -14.02
CA ALA A 128 3.41 1.03 -12.85
C ALA A 128 3.33 0.03 -11.69
N ASP A 129 4.34 0.03 -10.83
CA ASP A 129 4.39 -0.81 -9.63
C ASP A 129 3.58 -0.16 -8.51
N GLU A 130 2.67 -0.91 -7.90
CA GLU A 130 1.56 -0.42 -7.07
C GLU A 130 0.65 0.54 -7.85
N SER A 131 0.15 0.07 -9.00
CA SER A 131 -0.66 0.85 -9.96
C SER A 131 -1.97 1.40 -9.37
N THR A 132 -2.43 0.90 -8.23
CA THR A 132 -3.54 1.46 -7.44
C THR A 132 -3.33 2.92 -7.07
N ARG A 133 -2.10 3.41 -7.03
CA ARG A 133 -1.79 4.83 -6.85
C ARG A 133 -2.28 5.72 -8.01
N LEU A 134 -2.66 5.12 -9.14
CA LEU A 134 -3.26 5.79 -10.29
C LEU A 134 -4.79 5.79 -10.26
N LYS A 135 -5.45 5.09 -9.33
CA LYS A 135 -6.91 4.96 -9.22
C LYS A 135 -7.66 6.29 -9.18
N GLY A 136 -7.03 7.33 -8.65
CA GLY A 136 -7.59 8.69 -8.60
C GLY A 136 -7.49 9.46 -9.92
N PHE A 137 -7.07 8.83 -11.03
CA PHE A 137 -7.06 9.48 -12.34
C PHE A 137 -8.45 9.84 -12.81
N ARG A 138 -8.60 11.06 -13.35
CA ARG A 138 -9.79 11.54 -14.06
C ARG A 138 -9.33 12.44 -15.20
N LEU A 139 -10.04 12.42 -16.33
CA LEU A 139 -9.73 13.28 -17.49
C LEU A 139 -9.81 14.77 -17.13
N ARG A 140 -10.82 15.13 -16.34
CA ARG A 140 -10.98 16.47 -15.77
C ARG A 140 -10.97 16.35 -14.24
N GLY A 141 -10.13 17.15 -13.58
CA GLY A 141 -9.93 17.00 -12.13
C GLY A 141 -9.06 15.81 -11.77
N GLY A 142 -9.24 15.21 -10.59
CA GLY A 142 -8.46 14.06 -10.12
C GLY A 142 -7.01 14.36 -9.72
N GLY A 143 -6.27 13.32 -9.42
CA GLY A 143 -4.92 13.42 -8.87
C GLY A 143 -3.89 13.99 -9.85
N LYS A 144 -3.15 15.04 -9.46
CA LYS A 144 -2.13 15.70 -10.28
C LYS A 144 -1.10 14.73 -10.84
N ARG A 145 -0.62 13.76 -10.05
CA ARG A 145 0.39 12.76 -10.43
C ARG A 145 -0.07 11.90 -11.59
N ALA A 146 -1.27 11.33 -11.48
CA ALA A 146 -1.86 10.47 -12.51
C ALA A 146 -2.15 11.25 -13.80
N ARG A 147 -2.69 12.49 -13.71
CA ARG A 147 -2.89 13.36 -14.89
C ARG A 147 -1.59 13.70 -15.60
N THR A 148 -0.51 13.85 -14.85
CA THR A 148 0.80 14.15 -15.42
C THR A 148 1.25 13.04 -16.38
N ILE A 149 1.25 11.79 -15.92
CA ILE A 149 1.70 10.68 -16.78
C ILE A 149 0.69 10.33 -17.87
N ALA A 150 -0.59 10.63 -17.65
CA ALA A 150 -1.64 10.45 -18.66
C ALA A 150 -1.39 11.26 -19.94
N ALA A 151 -0.72 12.42 -19.83
CA ALA A 151 -0.38 13.27 -20.97
C ALA A 151 0.50 12.58 -22.03
N VAL A 152 1.24 11.56 -21.64
CA VAL A 152 2.15 10.80 -22.52
C VAL A 152 1.75 9.33 -22.67
N ALA A 153 0.80 8.84 -21.88
CA ALA A 153 0.46 7.43 -21.75
C ALA A 153 0.03 6.76 -23.06
N HIS A 154 -0.70 7.47 -23.91
CA HIS A 154 -1.23 6.91 -25.17
C HIS A 154 -0.61 7.54 -26.42
N THR A 155 0.31 8.50 -26.27
CA THR A 155 0.98 9.18 -27.37
C THR A 155 2.44 8.77 -27.55
N HIS A 156 3.13 8.45 -26.44
CA HIS A 156 4.57 8.16 -26.46
C HIS A 156 4.90 6.78 -25.90
N ILE A 157 3.99 6.16 -25.13
CA ILE A 157 4.23 4.89 -24.46
C ILE A 157 3.54 3.76 -25.25
N LYS A 158 4.31 2.79 -25.71
CA LYS A 158 3.82 1.62 -26.44
C LYS A 158 3.42 0.51 -25.47
N HIS A 159 4.27 0.23 -24.47
CA HIS A 159 4.03 -0.80 -23.47
C HIS A 159 3.66 -0.19 -22.12
N TRP A 160 2.59 -0.69 -21.53
CA TRP A 160 2.14 -0.27 -20.21
C TRP A 160 1.72 -1.48 -19.38
N ILE A 161 2.42 -1.73 -18.27
CA ILE A 161 2.12 -2.84 -17.36
C ILE A 161 1.71 -2.28 -16.00
N ASN A 162 0.50 -2.59 -15.57
CA ASN A 162 0.04 -2.34 -14.19
C ASN A 162 0.41 -3.53 -13.30
N LEU A 163 1.18 -3.29 -12.24
CA LEU A 163 1.48 -4.28 -11.22
C LEU A 163 0.81 -3.89 -9.91
N THR A 164 0.11 -4.81 -9.28
CA THR A 164 -0.41 -4.63 -7.91
C THR A 164 -0.82 -5.96 -7.28
N GLY A 165 -0.76 -6.03 -5.96
CA GLY A 165 -1.39 -7.11 -5.17
C GLY A 165 -2.83 -6.82 -4.79
N THR A 166 -3.26 -5.55 -4.88
CA THR A 166 -4.53 -5.05 -4.37
C THR A 166 -5.25 -4.19 -5.42
N PRO A 167 -5.83 -4.79 -6.49
CA PRO A 167 -6.33 -4.03 -7.63
C PRO A 167 -7.50 -3.08 -7.33
N ALA A 168 -8.33 -3.40 -6.33
CA ALA A 168 -9.56 -2.67 -6.03
C ALA A 168 -9.73 -2.43 -4.51
N PRO A 169 -8.84 -1.66 -3.87
CA PRO A 169 -8.82 -1.52 -2.39
C PRO A 169 -10.04 -0.78 -1.82
N ASN A 170 -10.81 -0.06 -2.63
CA ASN A 170 -12.09 0.55 -2.23
C ASN A 170 -13.28 -0.02 -3.02
N GLY A 171 -13.11 -1.22 -3.60
CA GLY A 171 -14.10 -1.84 -4.48
C GLY A 171 -13.84 -1.57 -5.95
N ILE A 172 -14.68 -2.16 -6.81
CA ILE A 172 -14.50 -2.12 -8.29
C ILE A 172 -14.48 -0.71 -8.87
N ILE A 173 -14.95 0.30 -8.16
CA ILE A 173 -14.91 1.72 -8.56
C ILE A 173 -13.48 2.24 -8.79
N ASP A 174 -12.50 1.65 -8.12
CA ASP A 174 -11.09 2.04 -8.23
C ASP A 174 -10.45 1.61 -9.56
N LEU A 175 -11.03 0.64 -10.26
CA LEU A 175 -10.44 0.04 -11.46
C LEU A 175 -10.31 1.03 -12.61
N TRP A 176 -11.29 1.88 -12.83
CA TRP A 176 -11.30 2.77 -14.00
C TRP A 176 -10.03 3.62 -14.13
N GLY A 177 -9.60 4.21 -13.02
CA GLY A 177 -8.45 5.13 -13.04
C GLY A 177 -7.13 4.46 -13.43
N SER A 178 -6.88 3.24 -12.97
CA SER A 178 -5.68 2.48 -13.31
C SER A 178 -5.79 1.83 -14.70
N PHE A 179 -6.97 1.34 -15.09
CA PHE A 179 -7.18 0.70 -16.38
C PHE A 179 -7.22 1.68 -17.56
N TRP A 180 -7.56 2.93 -17.33
CA TRP A 180 -7.47 3.95 -18.37
C TRP A 180 -6.07 4.04 -18.99
N PHE A 181 -5.02 3.79 -18.23
CA PHE A 181 -3.65 3.77 -18.75
C PHE A 181 -3.38 2.59 -19.67
N ILE A 182 -4.15 1.53 -19.61
CA ILE A 182 -4.01 0.36 -20.47
C ILE A 182 -4.68 0.62 -21.82
N ASP A 183 -5.93 1.11 -21.86
CA ASP A 183 -6.71 1.13 -23.09
C ASP A 183 -7.46 2.45 -23.42
N ALA A 184 -7.14 3.54 -22.70
CA ALA A 184 -7.82 4.83 -22.84
C ALA A 184 -9.33 4.77 -22.56
N GLY A 185 -9.76 3.83 -21.71
CA GLY A 185 -11.15 3.64 -21.31
C GLY A 185 -12.00 2.91 -22.36
N LYS A 186 -11.40 2.19 -23.30
CA LYS A 186 -12.15 1.44 -24.33
C LYS A 186 -13.06 0.38 -23.73
N ARG A 187 -12.60 -0.34 -22.70
CA ARG A 187 -13.36 -1.43 -22.06
C ARG A 187 -14.33 -0.92 -21.00
N LEU A 188 -13.88 -0.08 -20.11
CA LEU A 188 -14.65 0.33 -18.92
C LEU A 188 -15.45 1.61 -19.13
N GLY A 189 -15.25 2.33 -20.23
CA GLY A 189 -15.89 3.61 -20.52
C GLY A 189 -14.86 4.73 -20.69
N ARG A 190 -15.06 5.59 -21.70
CA ARG A 190 -14.10 6.65 -22.04
C ARG A 190 -13.88 7.68 -20.94
N THR A 191 -14.88 7.88 -20.09
CA THR A 191 -14.82 8.81 -18.96
C THR A 191 -15.19 8.09 -17.66
N PHE A 192 -14.77 8.62 -16.53
CA PHE A 192 -15.19 8.10 -15.23
C PHE A 192 -16.69 8.23 -15.00
N THR A 193 -17.32 9.26 -15.56
CA THR A 193 -18.77 9.42 -15.53
C THR A 193 -19.45 8.28 -16.27
N SER A 194 -19.06 8.00 -17.52
CA SER A 194 -19.63 6.89 -18.29
C SER A 194 -19.38 5.51 -17.64
N TYR A 195 -18.28 5.36 -16.92
CA TYR A 195 -18.03 4.17 -16.11
C TYR A 195 -19.03 4.05 -14.95
N LYS A 196 -19.25 5.14 -14.21
CA LYS A 196 -20.23 5.15 -13.12
C LYS A 196 -21.64 4.89 -13.63
N ASP A 197 -22.05 5.62 -14.65
CA ASP A 197 -23.42 5.50 -15.19
C ASP A 197 -23.73 4.08 -15.70
N ARG A 198 -22.71 3.37 -16.19
CA ARG A 198 -22.84 2.01 -16.69
C ARG A 198 -22.88 0.94 -15.61
N PHE A 199 -22.07 1.08 -14.57
CA PHE A 199 -21.80 0.00 -13.60
C PHE A 199 -22.27 0.30 -12.18
N PHE A 200 -22.79 1.50 -11.91
CA PHE A 200 -23.18 1.90 -10.57
C PHE A 200 -24.50 2.66 -10.59
N HIS A 201 -25.14 2.70 -9.42
CA HIS A 201 -26.30 3.52 -9.15
C HIS A 201 -26.09 4.38 -7.90
N LEU A 202 -26.85 5.47 -7.82
CA LEU A 202 -26.89 6.36 -6.66
C LEU A 202 -27.98 5.88 -5.74
N ASN A 203 -27.64 5.64 -4.46
CA ASN A 203 -28.59 5.30 -3.41
C ASN A 203 -29.34 6.56 -2.90
N TYR A 204 -30.43 6.34 -2.17
CA TYR A 204 -31.21 7.42 -1.56
C TYR A 204 -30.40 8.27 -0.55
N ASP A 205 -29.38 7.69 0.09
CA ASP A 205 -28.48 8.37 1.02
C ASP A 205 -27.33 9.13 0.33
N GLY A 206 -27.33 9.17 -1.01
CA GLY A 206 -26.28 9.80 -1.81
C GLY A 206 -25.00 8.96 -1.97
N THR A 207 -24.96 7.74 -1.44
CA THR A 207 -23.84 6.80 -1.68
C THR A 207 -23.96 6.16 -3.05
N ILE A 208 -22.82 5.67 -3.57
CA ILE A 208 -22.76 4.98 -4.86
C ILE A 208 -22.50 3.50 -4.62
N SER A 209 -23.40 2.65 -5.15
CA SER A 209 -23.27 1.19 -5.10
C SER A 209 -23.14 0.59 -6.50
N PRO A 210 -22.43 -0.53 -6.65
CA PRO A 210 -22.38 -1.24 -7.94
C PRO A 210 -23.76 -1.84 -8.28
N ASN A 211 -24.09 -1.86 -9.56
CA ASN A 211 -25.25 -2.56 -10.10
C ASN A 211 -25.10 -4.08 -9.88
N GLU A 212 -26.21 -4.81 -9.86
CA GLU A 212 -26.24 -6.24 -9.54
C GLU A 212 -25.21 -7.09 -10.30
N ASN A 213 -25.05 -6.88 -11.60
CA ASN A 213 -24.12 -7.62 -12.45
C ASN A 213 -22.85 -6.83 -12.84
N ALA A 214 -22.61 -5.69 -12.19
CA ALA A 214 -21.49 -4.81 -12.58
C ALA A 214 -20.13 -5.52 -12.49
N ARG A 215 -19.93 -6.31 -11.44
CA ARG A 215 -18.68 -7.05 -11.22
C ARG A 215 -18.42 -8.04 -12.35
N GLN A 216 -19.38 -8.92 -12.67
CA GLN A 216 -19.22 -9.93 -13.72
C GLN A 216 -18.97 -9.29 -15.10
N GLN A 217 -19.66 -8.19 -15.40
CA GLN A 217 -19.45 -7.45 -16.64
C GLN A 217 -18.03 -6.86 -16.71
N ILE A 218 -17.53 -6.28 -15.63
CA ILE A 218 -16.16 -5.74 -15.57
C ILE A 218 -15.13 -6.86 -15.69
N GLU A 219 -15.32 -7.96 -14.98
CA GLU A 219 -14.46 -9.15 -15.05
C GLU A 219 -14.36 -9.69 -16.47
N PHE A 220 -15.51 -9.84 -17.14
CA PHE A 220 -15.54 -10.29 -18.53
C PHE A 220 -14.78 -9.36 -19.48
N GLN A 221 -14.90 -8.04 -19.28
CA GLN A 221 -14.23 -7.04 -20.13
C GLN A 221 -12.70 -6.99 -19.93
N LEU A 222 -12.21 -7.39 -18.76
CA LEU A 222 -10.81 -7.29 -18.40
C LEU A 222 -10.04 -8.61 -18.49
N LYS A 223 -10.74 -9.73 -18.63
CA LYS A 223 -10.20 -11.09 -18.54
C LYS A 223 -9.02 -11.37 -19.47
N ASP A 224 -9.02 -10.80 -20.67
CA ASP A 224 -7.98 -11.04 -21.67
C ASP A 224 -6.67 -10.31 -21.38
N ILE A 225 -6.75 -9.12 -20.76
CA ILE A 225 -5.60 -8.25 -20.47
C ILE A 225 -5.14 -8.31 -19.02
N CYS A 226 -5.82 -9.07 -18.16
CA CYS A 226 -5.49 -9.24 -16.76
C CYS A 226 -5.00 -10.65 -16.47
N LEU A 227 -3.94 -10.72 -15.72
CA LEU A 227 -3.46 -11.95 -15.09
C LEU A 227 -3.54 -11.80 -13.58
N SER A 228 -4.20 -12.72 -12.91
CA SER A 228 -4.16 -12.81 -11.43
C SER A 228 -3.41 -14.06 -10.99
N ILE A 229 -2.46 -13.87 -10.06
CA ILE A 229 -1.69 -14.94 -9.42
C ILE A 229 -1.91 -14.83 -7.92
N ARG A 230 -2.62 -15.81 -7.34
CA ARG A 230 -2.84 -15.90 -5.90
C ARG A 230 -1.83 -16.88 -5.31
N ALA A 231 -1.24 -16.49 -4.20
CA ALA A 231 -0.24 -17.34 -3.55
C ALA A 231 -0.80 -18.69 -3.09
N GLU A 232 -2.06 -18.71 -2.65
CA GLU A 232 -2.75 -19.92 -2.19
C GLU A 232 -2.93 -20.98 -3.29
N ASP A 233 -2.94 -20.59 -4.57
CA ASP A 233 -3.02 -21.53 -5.70
C ASP A 233 -1.68 -22.24 -5.98
N TRP A 234 -0.56 -21.72 -5.46
CA TRP A 234 0.80 -22.19 -5.77
C TRP A 234 1.58 -22.67 -4.54
N PHE A 235 1.16 -22.28 -3.35
CA PHE A 235 1.81 -22.66 -2.11
C PHE A 235 0.80 -23.23 -1.13
N PRO A 236 1.07 -24.42 -0.57
CA PRO A 236 0.29 -24.94 0.54
C PRO A 236 0.64 -24.15 1.82
N VAL A 237 0.01 -22.99 2.00
CA VAL A 237 0.22 -22.12 3.15
C VAL A 237 -1.05 -22.05 3.98
N GLU A 238 -0.90 -22.11 5.30
CA GLU A 238 -2.01 -21.88 6.20
C GLU A 238 -2.35 -20.39 6.27
N LYS A 239 -3.65 -20.09 6.31
CA LYS A 239 -4.11 -18.70 6.43
C LYS A 239 -3.70 -18.11 7.77
N PRO A 240 -3.42 -16.80 7.85
CA PRO A 240 -3.18 -16.14 9.13
C PRO A 240 -4.35 -16.35 10.10
N VAL A 241 -4.04 -16.55 11.37
CA VAL A 241 -5.02 -16.64 12.44
C VAL A 241 -5.31 -15.24 12.95
N PHE A 242 -6.55 -14.77 12.76
CA PHE A 242 -6.98 -13.47 13.24
C PHE A 242 -7.70 -13.61 14.58
N THR A 243 -7.27 -12.80 15.56
CA THR A 243 -7.87 -12.72 16.89
C THR A 243 -8.26 -11.28 17.19
N ASN A 244 -9.53 -11.06 17.49
CA ASN A 244 -10.01 -9.75 17.93
C ASN A 244 -9.93 -9.67 19.44
N ILE A 245 -9.21 -8.70 19.96
CA ILE A 245 -9.08 -8.39 21.39
C ILE A 245 -9.93 -7.16 21.64
N GLU A 246 -11.11 -7.36 22.17
CA GLU A 246 -12.05 -6.30 22.50
C GLU A 246 -11.67 -5.65 23.82
N VAL A 247 -11.61 -4.31 23.87
CA VAL A 247 -11.36 -3.56 25.08
C VAL A 247 -12.52 -2.60 25.35
N GLU A 248 -12.90 -2.48 26.60
CA GLU A 248 -13.88 -1.50 27.03
C GLU A 248 -13.18 -0.18 27.42
N LEU A 249 -13.72 0.94 26.92
CA LEU A 249 -13.23 2.23 27.31
C LEU A 249 -13.75 2.59 28.73
N PRO A 250 -12.93 3.25 29.59
CA PRO A 250 -13.42 3.77 30.84
C PRO A 250 -14.61 4.72 30.60
N ALA A 251 -15.59 4.72 31.52
CA ALA A 251 -16.85 5.47 31.37
C ALA A 251 -16.64 6.94 30.96
N LYS A 252 -15.66 7.62 31.55
CA LYS A 252 -15.31 9.01 31.22
C LYS A 252 -14.82 9.15 29.78
N ALA A 253 -13.99 8.22 29.32
CA ALA A 253 -13.47 8.21 27.94
C ALA A 253 -14.61 7.92 26.93
N MET A 254 -15.51 7.00 27.26
CA MET A 254 -16.67 6.70 26.43
C MET A 254 -17.62 7.91 26.32
N LEU A 255 -17.84 8.67 27.39
CA LEU A 255 -18.61 9.90 27.32
C LEU A 255 -17.98 10.91 26.36
N GLN A 256 -16.68 11.16 26.47
CA GLN A 256 -15.96 12.05 25.55
C GLN A 256 -16.03 11.55 24.09
N TYR A 257 -15.94 10.24 23.88
CA TYR A 257 -16.11 9.62 22.58
C TYR A 257 -17.50 9.89 22.00
N ARG A 258 -18.57 9.65 22.78
CA ARG A 258 -19.97 9.86 22.37
C ARG A 258 -20.30 11.33 22.09
N GLU A 259 -19.76 12.26 22.86
CA GLU A 259 -19.88 13.68 22.58
C GLU A 259 -19.27 14.05 21.21
N MET A 260 -18.08 13.50 20.89
CA MET A 260 -17.42 13.73 19.61
C MET A 260 -18.19 13.08 18.46
N GLU A 261 -18.70 11.87 18.64
CA GLU A 261 -19.52 11.16 17.68
C GLU A 261 -20.83 11.89 17.41
N THR A 262 -21.51 12.40 18.45
CA THR A 262 -22.74 13.18 18.32
C THR A 262 -22.51 14.50 17.57
N LYS A 263 -21.41 15.21 17.84
CA LYS A 263 -21.01 16.39 17.08
C LYS A 263 -20.82 16.06 15.60
N MET A 264 -20.16 14.94 15.30
CA MET A 264 -19.99 14.46 13.93
C MET A 264 -21.35 14.24 13.23
N PHE A 265 -22.31 13.57 13.88
CA PHE A 265 -23.64 13.32 13.31
C PHE A 265 -24.48 14.59 13.19
N THR A 266 -24.39 15.52 14.12
CA THR A 266 -25.11 16.79 14.07
C THR A 266 -24.61 17.69 12.94
N GLU A 267 -23.32 17.72 12.70
CA GLU A 267 -22.71 18.37 11.54
C GLU A 267 -23.15 17.72 10.23
N ILE A 268 -23.35 16.39 10.21
CA ILE A 268 -23.85 15.64 9.04
C ILE A 268 -25.33 15.94 8.75
N ALA A 269 -26.18 16.08 9.76
CA ALA A 269 -27.63 16.26 9.59
C ALA A 269 -28.06 17.73 9.35
N GLY A 270 -27.23 18.70 9.69
CA GLY A 270 -27.66 20.08 9.85
C GLY A 270 -27.26 21.10 8.80
N ASN A 271 -26.53 20.84 7.72
CA ASN A 271 -26.27 21.70 6.53
C ASN A 271 -24.97 21.35 5.83
N LYS A 272 -24.85 21.78 4.55
CA LYS A 272 -23.68 21.70 3.65
C LYS A 272 -22.37 21.38 4.36
N LEU A 273 -22.10 20.10 4.49
CA LEU A 273 -20.86 19.63 5.08
C LEU A 273 -19.69 20.04 4.22
N ASP A 274 -18.81 20.78 4.82
CA ASP A 274 -17.43 20.76 4.39
C ASP A 274 -16.92 19.32 4.66
N ALA A 275 -16.64 18.56 3.59
CA ALA A 275 -16.11 17.19 3.70
C ALA A 275 -14.86 17.11 4.59
N MET A 276 -14.22 18.24 4.83
CA MET A 276 -13.07 18.42 5.70
C MET A 276 -13.46 18.35 7.18
N SER A 277 -14.64 18.84 7.57
CA SER A 277 -15.13 18.77 8.96
C SER A 277 -15.45 17.34 9.38
N ALA A 278 -16.20 16.58 8.55
CA ALA A 278 -16.52 15.17 8.81
C ALA A 278 -15.27 14.28 8.89
N ALA A 279 -14.29 14.51 8.02
CA ALA A 279 -13.01 13.78 8.06
C ALA A 279 -12.22 14.07 9.35
N ASN A 280 -12.24 15.33 9.81
CA ASN A 280 -11.59 15.72 11.06
C ASN A 280 -12.27 15.08 12.28
N SER A 281 -13.60 15.05 12.32
CA SER A 281 -14.36 14.44 13.41
C SER A 281 -14.14 12.93 13.48
N THR A 282 -14.10 12.24 12.33
CA THR A 282 -13.75 10.82 12.26
C THR A 282 -12.33 10.55 12.79
N LEU A 283 -11.35 11.40 12.44
CA LEU A 283 -10.00 11.28 12.97
C LEU A 283 -9.92 11.50 14.49
N LYS A 284 -10.74 12.39 15.06
CA LYS A 284 -10.84 12.58 16.51
C LYS A 284 -11.43 11.37 17.20
N CYS A 285 -12.48 10.74 16.64
CA CYS A 285 -13.03 9.50 17.16
C CYS A 285 -11.97 8.38 17.20
N LEU A 286 -11.18 8.24 16.12
CA LEU A 286 -10.06 7.27 16.08
C LEU A 286 -8.97 7.57 17.13
N GLN A 287 -8.63 8.84 17.34
CA GLN A 287 -7.66 9.24 18.34
C GLN A 287 -8.14 8.88 19.75
N ILE A 288 -9.40 9.19 20.08
CA ILE A 288 -10.00 8.86 21.37
C ILE A 288 -10.07 7.34 21.55
N ALA A 289 -10.49 6.58 20.54
CA ALA A 289 -10.51 5.11 20.58
C ALA A 289 -9.12 4.50 20.82
N ASN A 290 -8.04 5.15 20.35
CA ASN A 290 -6.66 4.75 20.62
C ASN A 290 -6.14 5.22 22.00
N GLY A 291 -6.86 6.12 22.66
CA GLY A 291 -6.57 6.56 24.02
C GLY A 291 -5.87 7.91 24.17
N ALA A 292 -5.78 8.72 23.10
CA ALA A 292 -5.25 10.07 23.17
C ALA A 292 -5.94 10.97 22.13
N ALA A 293 -5.98 12.28 22.39
CA ALA A 293 -6.51 13.26 21.45
C ALA A 293 -5.56 14.45 21.31
N TYR A 294 -5.33 14.91 20.07
CA TYR A 294 -4.55 16.13 19.86
C TYR A 294 -5.33 17.36 20.30
N VAL A 295 -4.65 18.27 21.00
CA VAL A 295 -5.19 19.55 21.39
C VAL A 295 -5.12 20.51 20.22
N ASN A 296 -6.25 21.13 19.88
CA ASN A 296 -6.25 22.24 18.92
C ASN A 296 -5.71 23.47 19.64
N GLN A 297 -4.59 24.01 19.20
CA GLN A 297 -4.14 25.32 19.65
C GLN A 297 -4.86 26.38 18.82
N GLU A 298 -5.76 27.11 19.45
CA GLU A 298 -6.32 28.36 18.92
C GLU A 298 -5.41 29.51 19.36
N ASP A 299 -5.21 30.50 18.49
CA ASP A 299 -4.55 31.73 18.89
C ASP A 299 -5.49 32.63 19.74
N ALA A 300 -4.99 33.78 20.22
CA ALA A 300 -5.77 34.72 21.03
C ALA A 300 -7.01 35.28 20.30
N TYR A 301 -7.17 34.99 19.01
CA TYR A 301 -8.30 35.45 18.17
C TYR A 301 -9.18 34.31 17.68
N GLY A 302 -8.94 33.04 18.14
CA GLY A 302 -9.72 31.87 17.75
C GLY A 302 -9.34 31.26 16.39
N GLU A 303 -8.24 31.72 15.77
CA GLU A 303 -7.75 31.11 14.53
C GLU A 303 -6.83 29.90 14.79
N GLN A 304 -6.94 28.86 13.96
CA GLN A 304 -6.12 27.66 14.08
C GLN A 304 -4.67 27.97 13.72
N VAL A 305 -3.78 27.87 14.69
CA VAL A 305 -2.34 28.08 14.47
C VAL A 305 -1.71 26.87 13.78
N SER A 306 -1.35 27.04 12.51
CA SER A 306 -0.54 26.09 11.75
C SER A 306 0.92 26.14 12.21
N ARG A 307 1.31 25.41 13.26
CA ARG A 307 2.70 25.30 13.69
C ARG A 307 3.38 24.11 13.04
N ARG A 308 4.58 24.31 12.51
CA ARG A 308 5.55 23.28 12.13
C ARG A 308 6.22 22.73 13.40
N GLY A 309 5.51 21.94 14.21
CA GLY A 309 6.05 21.36 15.45
C GLY A 309 5.33 20.07 15.85
N PRO A 310 5.84 19.35 16.86
CA PRO A 310 5.12 18.21 17.43
C PRO A 310 3.77 18.72 17.99
N ARG A 311 2.68 18.09 17.56
CA ARG A 311 1.35 18.41 18.08
C ARG A 311 1.23 17.87 19.49
N GLU A 312 0.85 18.72 20.44
CA GLU A 312 0.53 18.30 21.80
C GLU A 312 -0.73 17.43 21.80
N PHE A 313 -0.76 16.41 22.64
CA PHE A 313 -1.90 15.54 22.84
C PHE A 313 -2.16 15.31 24.32
N VAL A 314 -3.39 15.01 24.65
CA VAL A 314 -3.83 14.63 26.01
C VAL A 314 -4.16 13.15 25.99
N GLU A 315 -3.68 12.41 26.98
CA GLU A 315 -4.08 11.04 27.21
C GLU A 315 -5.51 10.97 27.74
N VAL A 316 -6.32 10.12 27.14
CA VAL A 316 -7.73 9.92 27.47
C VAL A 316 -7.90 8.62 28.29
N HIS A 317 -7.24 7.55 27.84
CA HIS A 317 -7.24 6.24 28.52
C HIS A 317 -6.09 5.36 28.00
N ASN A 318 -5.85 4.26 28.71
CA ASN A 318 -4.78 3.29 28.39
C ASN A 318 -5.30 1.87 28.03
N ALA A 319 -6.59 1.71 27.76
CA ALA A 319 -7.21 0.39 27.58
C ALA A 319 -6.49 -0.47 26.51
N LYS A 320 -6.16 0.10 25.34
CA LYS A 320 -5.43 -0.63 24.30
C LYS A 320 -3.97 -0.91 24.69
N LEU A 321 -3.32 -0.06 25.50
CA LEU A 321 -1.96 -0.30 25.97
C LEU A 321 -1.93 -1.48 26.95
N VAL A 322 -2.92 -1.59 27.83
CA VAL A 322 -3.06 -2.74 28.75
C VAL A 322 -3.26 -4.03 27.97
N ALA A 323 -4.14 -4.02 26.97
CA ALA A 323 -4.34 -5.18 26.11
C ALA A 323 -3.06 -5.58 25.34
N LEU A 324 -2.32 -4.59 24.83
CA LEU A 324 -1.05 -4.86 24.16
C LEU A 324 -0.01 -5.44 25.12
N GLU A 325 0.03 -4.98 26.35
CA GLU A 325 0.92 -5.52 27.38
C GLU A 325 0.62 -7.01 27.64
N SER A 326 -0.66 -7.38 27.80
CA SER A 326 -1.06 -8.78 27.93
C SER A 326 -0.65 -9.63 26.73
N ILE A 327 -0.86 -9.13 25.50
CA ILE A 327 -0.42 -9.81 24.27
C ILE A 327 1.12 -9.99 24.26
N TYR A 328 1.86 -8.99 24.69
CA TYR A 328 3.32 -9.04 24.75
C TYR A 328 3.83 -10.06 25.75
N GLU A 329 3.21 -10.13 26.94
CA GLU A 329 3.52 -11.12 27.97
C GLU A 329 3.18 -12.55 27.48
N GLU A 330 2.00 -12.75 26.88
CA GLU A 330 1.59 -14.03 26.28
C GLU A 330 2.49 -14.47 25.12
N ALA A 331 3.11 -13.53 24.43
CA ALA A 331 4.07 -13.84 23.38
C ALA A 331 5.36 -14.50 23.94
N ALA A 332 5.59 -14.46 25.26
CA ALA A 332 6.68 -15.16 25.95
C ALA A 332 8.05 -14.98 25.26
N GLY A 333 8.40 -13.72 24.92
CA GLY A 333 9.65 -13.36 24.25
C GLY A 333 9.68 -13.57 22.73
N ASN A 334 8.59 -14.06 22.12
CA ASN A 334 8.48 -14.06 20.66
C ASN A 334 8.30 -12.63 20.14
N PRO A 335 8.99 -12.25 19.05
CA PRO A 335 8.91 -10.89 18.53
C PRO A 335 7.52 -10.53 18.01
N LEU A 336 7.12 -9.27 18.26
CA LEU A 336 5.87 -8.66 17.80
C LEU A 336 6.12 -7.49 16.86
N ILE A 337 5.40 -7.42 15.75
CA ILE A 337 5.22 -6.17 15.00
C ILE A 337 3.95 -5.51 15.54
N VAL A 338 4.04 -4.23 15.90
CA VAL A 338 2.90 -3.44 16.39
C VAL A 338 2.64 -2.31 15.40
N ALA A 339 1.52 -2.39 14.69
CA ALA A 339 1.08 -1.37 13.74
C ALA A 339 0.30 -0.27 14.48
N TYR A 340 0.76 0.98 14.37
CA TYR A 340 0.17 2.16 14.97
C TYR A 340 -0.16 3.21 13.89
N HIS A 341 -1.06 4.16 14.19
CA HIS A 341 -1.49 5.15 13.20
C HIS A 341 -1.12 6.59 13.54
N PHE A 342 -1.18 6.99 14.81
CA PHE A 342 -0.94 8.36 15.23
C PHE A 342 0.45 8.53 15.88
N ARG A 343 0.99 9.74 15.83
CA ARG A 343 2.22 10.07 16.57
C ARG A 343 2.04 9.98 18.09
N SER A 344 0.82 10.26 18.58
CA SER A 344 0.44 10.04 19.97
C SER A 344 0.52 8.56 20.34
N ASP A 345 0.11 7.64 19.45
CA ASP A 345 0.24 6.21 19.68
C ASP A 345 1.72 5.85 19.83
N LEU A 346 2.59 6.31 18.91
CA LEU A 346 4.03 6.06 18.97
C LEU A 346 4.65 6.55 20.26
N ALA A 347 4.32 7.77 20.69
CA ALA A 347 4.86 8.36 21.93
C ALA A 347 4.49 7.52 23.15
N ARG A 348 3.22 7.10 23.24
CA ARG A 348 2.70 6.29 24.35
C ARG A 348 3.24 4.84 24.31
N LEU A 349 3.35 4.26 23.13
CA LEU A 349 3.96 2.94 22.96
C LEU A 349 5.42 2.93 23.40
N ARG A 350 6.21 3.94 23.03
CA ARG A 350 7.60 4.07 23.48
C ARG A 350 7.74 4.32 24.99
N ALA A 351 6.82 5.10 25.58
CA ALA A 351 6.80 5.32 27.03
C ALA A 351 6.52 4.02 27.80
N LYS A 352 5.61 3.16 27.26
CA LYS A 352 5.25 1.87 27.90
C LYS A 352 6.26 0.77 27.58
N PHE A 353 6.85 0.76 26.40
CA PHE A 353 7.82 -0.24 25.92
C PHE A 353 9.11 0.45 25.45
N PRO A 354 10.01 0.82 26.38
CA PRO A 354 11.22 1.59 26.04
C PRO A 354 12.17 0.89 25.07
N ASP A 355 12.20 -0.44 25.08
CA ASP A 355 13.04 -1.26 24.19
C ASP A 355 12.46 -1.47 22.79
N ALA A 356 11.25 -0.95 22.54
CA ALA A 356 10.60 -1.04 21.23
C ALA A 356 11.29 -0.13 20.22
N CYS A 357 11.58 -0.68 19.02
CA CYS A 357 12.25 0.04 17.95
C CYS A 357 11.28 0.41 16.82
N THR A 358 11.59 1.49 16.10
CA THR A 358 11.01 1.78 14.78
C THR A 358 12.08 1.57 13.70
N LEU A 359 11.65 1.42 12.44
CA LEU A 359 12.57 1.21 11.30
C LEU A 359 13.58 2.35 11.07
N ASP A 360 13.28 3.55 11.56
CA ASP A 360 14.07 4.75 11.34
C ASP A 360 14.97 5.08 12.56
N ASP A 361 14.99 4.22 13.59
CA ASP A 361 15.81 4.43 14.79
C ASP A 361 17.29 4.33 14.47
N LYS A 362 18.04 5.32 14.95
CA LYS A 362 19.50 5.38 14.79
C LYS A 362 20.21 4.54 15.83
N HIS A 363 19.58 4.32 16.98
CA HIS A 363 20.09 3.51 18.08
C HIS A 363 19.16 2.32 18.29
N PHE A 364 19.70 1.11 18.15
CA PHE A 364 18.94 -0.14 18.24
C PHE A 364 19.86 -1.29 18.74
N PRO A 365 19.29 -2.37 19.27
CA PRO A 365 20.06 -3.54 19.70
C PRO A 365 20.88 -4.12 18.53
N GLY A 366 22.18 -4.33 18.78
CA GLY A 366 23.11 -4.84 17.77
C GLY A 366 23.64 -3.80 16.79
N GLN A 367 23.46 -2.50 17.07
CA GLN A 367 24.11 -1.42 16.33
C GLN A 367 25.63 -1.62 16.30
N GLY A 368 26.25 -1.47 15.12
CA GLY A 368 27.67 -1.78 14.90
C GLY A 368 27.90 -3.15 14.26
N THR A 369 27.04 -4.14 14.52
CA THR A 369 27.05 -5.44 13.84
C THR A 369 26.07 -5.45 12.66
N TYR A 370 24.89 -4.86 12.82
CA TYR A 370 23.84 -4.77 11.82
C TYR A 370 23.72 -3.36 11.25
N LYS A 371 23.46 -3.25 9.96
CA LYS A 371 23.42 -1.96 9.25
C LYS A 371 22.19 -1.13 9.59
N ASN A 372 21.09 -1.79 9.95
CA ASN A 372 19.81 -1.16 10.21
C ASN A 372 18.92 -2.03 11.09
N VAL A 373 17.80 -1.45 11.52
CA VAL A 373 16.80 -2.13 12.35
C VAL A 373 16.20 -3.38 11.71
N GLU A 374 16.03 -3.40 10.37
CA GLU A 374 15.51 -4.57 9.64
C GLU A 374 16.43 -5.80 9.81
N GLU A 375 17.76 -5.61 9.68
CA GLU A 375 18.73 -6.67 9.88
C GLU A 375 18.76 -7.15 11.34
N ALA A 376 18.73 -6.22 12.30
CA ALA A 376 18.70 -6.56 13.73
C ALA A 376 17.39 -7.27 14.15
N TRP A 377 16.25 -6.87 13.56
CA TRP A 377 14.98 -7.57 13.74
C TRP A 377 15.04 -9.00 13.22
N ASN A 378 15.54 -9.20 12.00
CA ASN A 378 15.66 -10.51 11.39
C ASN A 378 16.66 -11.42 12.12
N ALA A 379 17.63 -10.84 12.82
CA ALA A 379 18.53 -11.56 13.72
C ALA A 379 17.91 -11.87 15.11
N GLY A 380 16.65 -11.45 15.38
CA GLY A 380 15.92 -11.74 16.61
C GLY A 380 16.29 -10.88 17.82
N LEU A 381 17.07 -9.81 17.62
CA LEU A 381 17.52 -8.92 18.70
C LEU A 381 16.43 -7.94 19.16
N ILE A 382 15.49 -7.61 18.29
CA ILE A 382 14.40 -6.69 18.57
C ILE A 382 13.14 -7.49 18.88
N LYS A 383 12.56 -7.28 20.07
CA LYS A 383 11.36 -8.01 20.52
C LYS A 383 10.05 -7.31 20.17
N MET A 384 10.08 -5.99 19.99
CA MET A 384 8.93 -5.22 19.54
C MET A 384 9.33 -4.23 18.47
N LEU A 385 8.75 -4.36 17.28
CA LEU A 385 8.95 -3.45 16.16
C LEU A 385 7.68 -2.62 15.93
N LEU A 386 7.76 -1.32 16.20
CA LEU A 386 6.68 -0.36 15.98
C LEU A 386 6.67 0.09 14.52
N MET A 387 5.54 -0.07 13.85
CA MET A 387 5.44 0.17 12.42
C MET A 387 4.27 1.10 12.06
N HIS A 388 4.59 2.22 11.43
CA HIS A 388 3.56 3.08 10.83
C HIS A 388 3.23 2.58 9.40
N PRO A 389 1.95 2.55 8.98
CA PRO A 389 1.55 2.05 7.65
C PRO A 389 2.33 2.65 6.49
N ALA A 390 2.55 3.96 6.51
CA ALA A 390 3.27 4.65 5.44
C ALA A 390 4.77 4.27 5.36
N SER A 391 5.41 3.87 6.46
CA SER A 391 6.83 3.45 6.49
C SER A 391 7.00 1.95 6.30
N GLY A 392 6.03 1.15 6.75
CA GLY A 392 6.04 -0.32 6.68
C GLY A 392 5.69 -0.92 5.32
N GLY A 393 5.11 -0.10 4.42
CA GLY A 393 4.41 -0.60 3.23
C GLY A 393 5.27 -1.20 2.13
N HIS A 394 6.56 -0.87 1.98
CA HIS A 394 7.27 -1.25 0.76
C HIS A 394 8.71 -1.73 0.97
N GLY A 395 9.04 -2.87 0.35
CA GLY A 395 10.42 -3.34 0.18
C GLY A 395 11.12 -3.90 1.42
N LEU A 396 10.39 -4.19 2.51
CA LEU A 396 10.90 -4.81 3.72
C LEU A 396 10.75 -6.34 3.67
N ASN A 397 11.70 -7.03 4.28
CA ASN A 397 11.66 -8.48 4.53
C ASN A 397 11.78 -8.69 6.04
N LEU A 398 10.66 -8.92 6.73
CA LEU A 398 10.62 -9.01 8.19
C LEU A 398 10.26 -10.41 8.70
N GLN A 399 10.06 -11.37 7.78
CA GLN A 399 9.61 -12.71 8.10
C GLN A 399 10.60 -13.53 8.93
N ASP A 400 11.89 -13.22 8.86
CA ASP A 400 12.91 -13.99 9.60
C ASP A 400 12.84 -13.67 11.10
N GLY A 401 12.56 -12.41 11.45
CA GLY A 401 12.48 -11.93 12.83
C GLY A 401 11.22 -12.34 13.56
N GLY A 402 10.08 -12.59 12.86
CA GLY A 402 8.84 -12.89 13.57
C GLY A 402 7.67 -13.31 12.69
N HIS A 403 6.57 -13.70 13.33
CA HIS A 403 5.32 -14.14 12.68
C HIS A 403 4.07 -13.67 13.43
N ARG A 404 4.18 -12.63 14.26
CA ARG A 404 3.09 -12.04 15.04
C ARG A 404 2.93 -10.58 14.73
N LEU A 405 1.70 -10.14 14.48
CA LEU A 405 1.34 -8.76 14.16
C LEU A 405 0.20 -8.31 15.05
N VAL A 406 0.33 -7.14 15.64
CA VAL A 406 -0.72 -6.49 16.41
C VAL A 406 -1.11 -5.20 15.71
N TYR A 407 -2.39 -5.03 15.40
CA TYR A 407 -2.97 -3.75 15.00
C TYR A 407 -3.45 -3.03 16.25
N PHE A 408 -2.61 -2.12 16.76
CA PHE A 408 -2.92 -1.28 17.92
C PHE A 408 -3.92 -0.18 17.58
N GLY A 409 -3.75 0.45 16.42
CA GLY A 409 -4.70 1.42 15.88
C GLY A 409 -5.24 0.95 14.54
N HIS A 410 -6.48 1.35 14.23
CA HIS A 410 -7.14 1.00 12.97
C HIS A 410 -7.24 2.22 12.04
N TRP A 411 -7.28 1.97 10.72
CA TRP A 411 -7.40 3.01 9.69
C TRP A 411 -8.08 2.44 8.44
N TRP A 412 -8.62 3.32 7.59
CA TRP A 412 -9.51 2.96 6.47
C TRP A 412 -8.82 2.37 5.23
N ASN A 413 -7.50 2.30 5.19
CA ASN A 413 -6.76 1.86 4.01
C ASN A 413 -6.43 0.36 4.08
N LEU A 414 -7.22 -0.45 3.38
CA LEU A 414 -7.01 -1.90 3.29
C LEU A 414 -5.65 -2.26 2.68
N GLU A 415 -5.20 -1.53 1.65
CA GLU A 415 -3.92 -1.79 0.99
C GLU A 415 -2.74 -1.71 1.97
N GLU A 416 -2.67 -0.63 2.76
CA GLU A 416 -1.62 -0.46 3.77
C GLU A 416 -1.67 -1.56 4.85
N ARG A 417 -2.88 -1.95 5.26
CA ARG A 417 -3.08 -3.02 6.23
C ARG A 417 -2.56 -4.36 5.70
N LEU A 418 -2.92 -4.74 4.50
CA LEU A 418 -2.44 -5.96 3.85
C LEU A 418 -0.92 -5.90 3.61
N GLN A 419 -0.37 -4.74 3.22
CA GLN A 419 1.06 -4.58 3.02
C GLN A 419 1.88 -4.84 4.29
N ILE A 420 1.42 -4.40 5.46
CA ILE A 420 2.09 -4.69 6.73
C ILE A 420 2.05 -6.20 7.03
N LEU A 421 0.87 -6.82 6.93
CA LEU A 421 0.69 -8.25 7.16
C LEU A 421 1.64 -9.07 6.27
N GLU A 422 1.74 -8.72 5.01
CA GLU A 422 2.58 -9.43 4.05
C GLU A 422 4.09 -9.35 4.34
N ARG A 423 4.54 -8.45 5.23
CA ARG A 423 5.97 -8.42 5.66
C ARG A 423 6.38 -9.67 6.41
N ILE A 424 5.44 -10.29 7.11
CA ILE A 424 5.62 -11.55 7.84
C ILE A 424 4.66 -12.64 7.37
N GLY A 425 3.96 -12.41 6.26
CA GLY A 425 2.86 -13.26 5.78
C GLY A 425 3.26 -14.71 5.49
N PRO A 426 2.26 -15.63 5.42
CA PRO A 426 2.51 -17.08 5.30
C PRO A 426 3.39 -17.46 4.11
N VAL A 427 3.20 -16.80 2.97
CA VAL A 427 4.00 -17.03 1.76
C VAL A 427 5.47 -16.72 1.99
N ARG A 428 5.76 -15.61 2.65
CA ARG A 428 7.14 -15.22 2.98
C ARG A 428 7.77 -16.16 4.00
N GLN A 429 7.00 -16.57 5.03
CA GLN A 429 7.44 -17.59 5.98
C GLN A 429 7.87 -18.86 5.24
N LYS A 430 7.01 -19.35 4.34
CA LYS A 430 7.30 -20.57 3.56
C LYS A 430 8.50 -20.42 2.62
N GLN A 431 8.63 -19.28 1.95
CA GLN A 431 9.75 -18.99 1.05
C GLN A 431 11.09 -18.91 1.77
N SER A 432 11.09 -18.47 3.03
CA SER A 432 12.26 -18.44 3.92
C SER A 432 12.53 -19.78 4.64
N GLY A 433 11.75 -20.82 4.34
CA GLY A 433 11.92 -22.16 4.94
C GLY A 433 11.25 -22.35 6.30
N TYR A 434 10.43 -21.39 6.73
CA TYR A 434 9.71 -21.49 8.00
C TYR A 434 8.34 -22.15 7.81
N ASN A 435 7.97 -23.01 8.77
CA ASN A 435 6.62 -23.60 8.88
C ASN A 435 5.94 -23.06 10.13
N ARG A 436 5.69 -21.72 10.16
CA ARG A 436 5.11 -21.01 11.29
C ARG A 436 3.77 -20.41 10.92
N LEU A 437 2.76 -20.59 11.78
CA LEU A 437 1.50 -19.86 11.67
C LEU A 437 1.72 -18.37 11.91
N VAL A 438 1.07 -17.55 11.13
CA VAL A 438 1.07 -16.08 11.33
C VAL A 438 -0.13 -15.72 12.19
N TYR A 439 0.13 -15.04 13.30
CA TYR A 439 -0.91 -14.57 14.22
C TYR A 439 -1.11 -13.07 14.05
N VAL A 440 -2.37 -12.66 13.96
CA VAL A 440 -2.77 -11.27 13.78
C VAL A 440 -3.78 -10.90 14.85
N TYR A 441 -3.41 -9.95 15.70
CA TYR A 441 -4.26 -9.45 16.77
C TYR A 441 -4.82 -8.09 16.40
N ASN A 442 -6.13 -7.90 16.51
CA ASN A 442 -6.80 -6.62 16.34
C ASN A 442 -7.24 -6.14 17.73
N ILE A 443 -6.67 -5.05 18.23
CA ILE A 443 -7.15 -4.45 19.50
C ILE A 443 -8.27 -3.47 19.15
N ILE A 444 -9.50 -3.81 19.54
CA ILE A 444 -10.73 -3.12 19.15
C ILE A 444 -11.39 -2.48 20.36
N ALA A 445 -11.57 -1.18 20.35
CA ALA A 445 -12.36 -0.49 21.35
C ALA A 445 -13.86 -0.70 21.07
N ARG A 446 -14.58 -1.37 21.98
CA ARG A 446 -16.00 -1.70 21.83
C ARG A 446 -16.87 -0.45 21.73
N GLY A 447 -17.89 -0.51 20.89
CA GLY A 447 -18.83 0.58 20.67
C GLY A 447 -18.20 1.83 20.05
N THR A 448 -17.10 1.69 19.32
CA THR A 448 -16.41 2.80 18.66
C THR A 448 -16.26 2.56 17.15
N VAL A 449 -15.69 3.55 16.47
CA VAL A 449 -15.38 3.49 15.03
C VAL A 449 -14.44 2.33 14.66
N ASP A 450 -13.72 1.74 15.59
CA ASP A 450 -12.86 0.58 15.34
C ASP A 450 -13.64 -0.60 14.78
N GLU A 451 -14.83 -0.90 15.34
CA GLU A 451 -15.70 -1.99 14.88
C GLU A 451 -16.15 -1.75 13.43
N LEU A 452 -16.53 -0.50 13.11
CA LEU A 452 -16.94 -0.13 11.76
C LEU A 452 -15.79 -0.28 10.75
N ILE A 453 -14.56 0.06 11.15
CA ILE A 453 -13.38 -0.09 10.28
C ILE A 453 -13.13 -1.56 10.00
N ILE A 454 -13.13 -2.42 11.02
CA ILE A 454 -12.90 -3.86 10.85
C ILE A 454 -13.94 -4.45 9.91
N ALA A 455 -15.25 -4.24 10.18
CA ALA A 455 -16.32 -4.72 9.32
C ALA A 455 -16.17 -4.26 7.86
N ARG A 456 -15.79 -3.01 7.65
CA ARG A 456 -15.60 -2.46 6.31
C ARG A 456 -14.34 -2.96 5.62
N MET A 457 -13.29 -3.29 6.36
CA MET A 457 -12.09 -3.93 5.81
C MET A 457 -12.40 -5.33 5.30
N ASP A 458 -13.20 -6.11 6.03
CA ASP A 458 -13.59 -7.46 5.64
C ASP A 458 -14.42 -7.43 4.35
N GLN A 459 -15.42 -6.53 4.24
CA GLN A 459 -16.19 -6.32 3.01
C GLN A 459 -15.32 -5.94 1.79
N LYS A 460 -14.37 -5.02 1.98
CA LYS A 460 -13.46 -4.60 0.91
C LYS A 460 -12.55 -5.74 0.46
N LYS A 461 -12.09 -6.55 1.40
CA LYS A 461 -11.26 -7.73 1.14
C LYS A 461 -12.02 -8.76 0.32
N GLU A 462 -13.26 -9.05 0.69
CA GLU A 462 -14.13 -9.98 -0.04
C GLU A 462 -14.29 -9.57 -1.52
N VAL A 463 -14.63 -8.30 -1.80
CA VAL A 463 -14.76 -7.80 -3.17
C VAL A 463 -13.46 -7.95 -3.96
N GLN A 464 -12.32 -7.68 -3.33
CA GLN A 464 -11.01 -7.80 -3.95
C GLN A 464 -10.65 -9.26 -4.24
N ASP A 465 -10.91 -10.16 -3.31
CA ASP A 465 -10.62 -11.60 -3.44
C ASP A 465 -11.47 -12.22 -4.56
N LEU A 466 -12.76 -11.88 -4.65
CA LEU A 466 -13.64 -12.31 -5.73
C LEU A 466 -13.17 -11.83 -7.11
N LEU A 467 -12.75 -10.57 -7.22
CA LEU A 467 -12.20 -10.04 -8.48
C LEU A 467 -10.94 -10.79 -8.91
N ARG A 468 -10.05 -11.07 -7.96
CA ARG A 468 -8.80 -11.78 -8.24
C ARG A 468 -9.04 -13.23 -8.61
N GLU A 469 -10.01 -13.88 -7.98
CA GLU A 469 -10.40 -15.26 -8.29
C GLU A 469 -10.91 -15.40 -9.74
N ALA A 470 -11.76 -14.47 -10.17
CA ALA A 470 -12.30 -14.45 -11.54
C ALA A 470 -11.21 -14.30 -12.62
N MET A 471 -10.08 -13.67 -12.28
CA MET A 471 -8.94 -13.43 -13.17
C MET A 471 -7.78 -14.42 -12.95
N ALA A 472 -7.90 -15.38 -12.02
CA ALA A 472 -6.84 -16.30 -11.68
C ALA A 472 -6.61 -17.33 -12.79
N LYS A 473 -5.33 -17.56 -13.14
CA LYS A 473 -4.90 -18.76 -13.85
C LYS A 473 -4.42 -19.77 -12.83
N LYS A 474 -5.12 -20.90 -12.75
CA LYS A 474 -4.71 -22.03 -11.91
C LYS A 474 -3.54 -22.79 -12.56
N PRO A 475 -2.72 -23.48 -11.77
CA PRO A 475 -1.73 -24.40 -12.29
C PRO A 475 -2.40 -25.37 -13.28
N ARG A 476 -1.73 -25.66 -14.38
CA ARG A 476 -2.13 -26.81 -15.20
C ARG A 476 -1.88 -28.05 -14.36
N ALA A 477 -2.90 -28.85 -14.11
CA ALA A 477 -2.83 -30.13 -13.41
C ALA A 477 -1.87 -31.10 -14.13
#